data_24ece06b6182dd10fe634dd86ac74bcf
#
_entry.id   24ece06b6182dd10fe634dd86ac74bcf
#
_cell.length_a   1.000
_cell.length_b   1.000
_cell.length_c   1.000
_cell.angle_alpha   90.00
_cell.angle_beta   90.00
_cell.angle_gamma   90.00
#
_symmetry.space_group_name_H-M   'P 1'
#
loop_
_entity.id
_entity.type
_entity.pdbx_description
1 polymer ?
#
loop_
_entity_poly.entity_id
_entity_poly.type
_entity_poly.pdbx_seq_one_letter_code
_entity_poly.pdbx_strand_id
1 'polypeptide(L)'
;MERERKEEEHRIAVEKAKKKAKKVFIAIASVACVCAVFLILLKTVIIPQYKLNKATQLIDSGDYKAAYMLLDGLSYRDSAEKLKSAKQAQIKNAKVGDIVYFGTYEQDNNISNGKENIEWLVLAKENNRVLVVSDKALDCKPYNQSWDYVTWETCSLRNWLNNDFINAAFTAEERAMIPTVTVSADKNPVYSTDPGNATKDKVFLLSIVEAEKYCTSDEARRCVPTEYAISNGAYTSDRYAEGDKATCWWWLRSPGFDQYDAAFVYYDGSVNMSGHNANYDNTSVRPAMWITIDG
;
A
#
# COMPACT_ATOMS: atom_id res chain seq x y z
N MET A 1 25.29 -80.44 14.04
CA MET A 1 24.03 -80.41 14.86
C MET A 1 23.93 -79.14 15.74
N GLU A 2 24.81 -78.88 16.74
CA GLU A 2 24.66 -77.71 17.64
C GLU A 2 24.91 -76.35 16.94
N ARG A 3 25.83 -76.36 16.00
CA ARG A 3 26.15 -75.14 15.22
C ARG A 3 25.01 -74.79 14.25
N GLU A 4 24.42 -75.77 13.60
CA GLU A 4 23.26 -75.57 12.69
C GLU A 4 22.01 -75.10 13.43
N ARG A 5 21.79 -75.62 14.66
CA ARG A 5 20.68 -75.13 15.52
C ARG A 5 20.86 -73.69 15.92
N LYS A 6 22.06 -73.24 16.28
CA LYS A 6 22.34 -71.85 16.62
C LYS A 6 22.19 -70.92 15.39
N GLU A 7 22.58 -71.35 14.20
CA GLU A 7 22.41 -70.61 12.95
C GLU A 7 20.93 -70.46 12.59
N GLU A 8 20.11 -71.51 12.79
CA GLU A 8 18.67 -71.45 12.56
C GLU A 8 17.94 -70.57 13.58
N GLU A 9 18.29 -70.65 14.85
CA GLU A 9 17.75 -69.74 15.89
C GLU A 9 18.09 -68.28 15.60
N HIS A 10 19.31 -68.01 15.11
CA HIS A 10 19.72 -66.65 14.71
C HIS A 10 18.91 -66.15 13.48
N ARG A 11 18.69 -66.98 12.45
CA ARG A 11 17.86 -66.66 11.30
C ARG A 11 16.44 -66.31 11.69
N ILE A 12 15.82 -67.12 12.53
CA ILE A 12 14.45 -66.89 13.04
C ILE A 12 14.38 -65.55 13.82
N ALA A 13 15.40 -65.27 14.67
CA ALA A 13 15.46 -64.04 15.43
C ALA A 13 15.58 -62.82 14.52
N VAL A 14 16.45 -62.86 13.49
CA VAL A 14 16.61 -61.80 12.50
C VAL A 14 15.33 -61.56 11.69
N GLU A 15 14.65 -62.65 11.30
CA GLU A 15 13.38 -62.53 10.57
C GLU A 15 12.26 -61.93 11.43
N LYS A 16 12.16 -62.33 12.70
CA LYS A 16 11.23 -61.69 13.65
C LYS A 16 11.54 -60.22 13.86
N ALA A 17 12.82 -59.82 13.99
CA ALA A 17 13.26 -58.46 14.12
C ALA A 17 12.91 -57.62 12.88
N LYS A 18 13.14 -58.15 11.64
CA LYS A 18 12.75 -57.54 10.39
C LYS A 18 11.23 -57.33 10.30
N LYS A 19 10.42 -58.33 10.69
CA LYS A 19 8.94 -58.17 10.70
C LYS A 19 8.47 -57.15 11.71
N LYS A 20 9.10 -57.05 12.90
CA LYS A 20 8.79 -56.02 13.88
C LYS A 20 9.18 -54.62 13.39
N ALA A 21 10.37 -54.45 12.81
CA ALA A 21 10.83 -53.20 12.24
C ALA A 21 9.90 -52.72 11.09
N LYS A 22 9.47 -53.63 10.22
CA LYS A 22 8.50 -53.32 9.13
C LYS A 22 7.15 -52.83 9.70
N LYS A 23 6.62 -53.46 10.76
CA LYS A 23 5.39 -52.98 11.42
C LYS A 23 5.54 -51.61 12.02
N VAL A 24 6.66 -51.36 12.70
CA VAL A 24 6.96 -50.01 13.29
C VAL A 24 7.10 -48.98 12.21
N PHE A 25 7.80 -49.28 11.12
CA PHE A 25 7.93 -48.38 9.97
C PHE A 25 6.57 -48.03 9.35
N ILE A 26 5.71 -49.02 9.13
CA ILE A 26 4.35 -48.81 8.60
C ILE A 26 3.54 -47.92 9.56
N ALA A 27 3.62 -48.14 10.86
CA ALA A 27 2.92 -47.30 11.85
C ALA A 27 3.40 -45.86 11.82
N ILE A 28 4.72 -45.60 11.77
CA ILE A 28 5.30 -44.25 11.67
C ILE A 28 4.87 -43.59 10.35
N ALA A 29 4.95 -44.30 9.22
CA ALA A 29 4.53 -43.80 7.91
C ALA A 29 3.03 -43.43 7.92
N SER A 30 2.18 -44.25 8.52
CA SER A 30 0.74 -43.96 8.63
C SER A 30 0.47 -42.69 9.46
N VAL A 31 1.16 -42.49 10.60
CA VAL A 31 1.05 -41.28 11.43
C VAL A 31 1.51 -40.06 10.65
N ALA A 32 2.64 -40.17 9.95
CA ALA A 32 3.15 -39.09 9.11
C ALA A 32 2.16 -38.70 8.01
N CYS A 33 1.53 -39.66 7.34
CA CYS A 33 0.48 -39.40 6.35
C CYS A 33 -0.73 -38.68 6.96
N VAL A 34 -1.21 -39.11 8.12
CA VAL A 34 -2.34 -38.46 8.81
C VAL A 34 -1.99 -37.01 9.19
N CYS A 35 -0.80 -36.78 9.72
CA CYS A 35 -0.31 -35.43 10.03
C CYS A 35 -0.22 -34.55 8.78
N ALA A 36 0.28 -35.10 7.67
CA ALA A 36 0.35 -34.36 6.40
C ALA A 36 -1.03 -33.99 5.88
N VAL A 37 -1.99 -34.91 5.88
CA VAL A 37 -3.38 -34.64 5.51
C VAL A 37 -4.01 -33.59 6.43
N PHE A 38 -3.79 -33.69 7.73
CA PHE A 38 -4.28 -32.71 8.69
C PHE A 38 -3.69 -31.30 8.44
N LEU A 39 -2.39 -31.20 8.15
CA LEU A 39 -1.75 -29.93 7.84
C LEU A 39 -2.29 -29.32 6.52
N ILE A 40 -2.58 -30.14 5.53
CA ILE A 40 -3.22 -29.70 4.29
C ILE A 40 -4.61 -29.15 4.58
N LEU A 41 -5.45 -29.91 5.29
CA LEU A 41 -6.80 -29.49 5.68
C LEU A 41 -6.77 -28.20 6.52
N LEU A 42 -5.82 -28.09 7.43
CA LEU A 42 -5.64 -26.90 8.25
C LEU A 42 -5.40 -25.66 7.38
N LYS A 43 -4.47 -25.75 6.41
CA LYS A 43 -4.11 -24.63 5.54
C LYS A 43 -5.17 -24.32 4.47
N THR A 44 -5.82 -25.34 3.90
CA THR A 44 -6.72 -25.15 2.75
C THR A 44 -8.18 -24.97 3.12
N VAL A 45 -8.60 -25.38 4.32
CA VAL A 45 -10.01 -25.33 4.72
C VAL A 45 -10.19 -24.60 6.06
N ILE A 46 -9.53 -25.06 7.12
CA ILE A 46 -9.83 -24.60 8.49
C ILE A 46 -9.43 -23.13 8.69
N ILE A 47 -8.19 -22.78 8.35
CA ILE A 47 -7.71 -21.39 8.50
C ILE A 47 -8.45 -20.42 7.55
N PRO A 48 -8.62 -20.72 6.23
CA PRO A 48 -9.41 -19.90 5.35
C PRO A 48 -10.87 -19.70 5.80
N GLN A 49 -11.53 -20.78 6.25
CA GLN A 49 -12.90 -20.69 6.76
C GLN A 49 -12.99 -19.82 8.03
N TYR A 50 -12.04 -19.97 8.96
CA TYR A 50 -11.97 -19.13 10.14
C TYR A 50 -11.79 -17.64 9.77
N LYS A 51 -10.84 -17.34 8.86
CA LYS A 51 -10.62 -15.96 8.39
C LYS A 51 -11.87 -15.37 7.75
N LEU A 52 -12.55 -16.13 6.89
CA LEU A 52 -13.77 -15.70 6.22
C LEU A 52 -14.92 -15.42 7.21
N ASN A 53 -15.12 -16.29 8.18
CA ASN A 53 -16.14 -16.11 9.20
C ASN A 53 -15.84 -14.89 10.09
N LYS A 54 -14.57 -14.73 10.48
CA LYS A 54 -14.14 -13.58 11.29
C LYS A 54 -14.29 -12.27 10.52
N ALA A 55 -13.91 -12.24 9.23
CA ALA A 55 -14.10 -11.07 8.39
C ALA A 55 -15.58 -10.71 8.22
N THR A 56 -16.46 -11.70 8.09
CA THR A 56 -17.92 -11.45 8.05
C THR A 56 -18.40 -10.77 9.33
N GLN A 57 -18.00 -11.26 10.51
CA GLN A 57 -18.35 -10.62 11.80
C GLN A 57 -17.82 -9.19 11.89
N LEU A 58 -16.61 -8.92 11.38
CA LEU A 58 -16.04 -7.58 11.36
C LEU A 58 -16.81 -6.64 10.42
N ILE A 59 -17.24 -7.11 9.25
CA ILE A 59 -18.12 -6.34 8.34
C ILE A 59 -19.43 -6.00 9.06
N ASP A 60 -20.06 -6.97 9.71
CA ASP A 60 -21.33 -6.78 10.42
C ASP A 60 -21.20 -5.81 11.61
N SER A 61 -20.03 -5.76 12.25
CA SER A 61 -19.72 -4.82 13.34
C SER A 61 -19.22 -3.44 12.86
N GLY A 62 -19.01 -3.26 11.54
CA GLY A 62 -18.52 -2.01 10.98
C GLY A 62 -17.01 -1.83 11.01
N ASP A 63 -16.23 -2.83 11.43
CA ASP A 63 -14.78 -2.81 11.36
C ASP A 63 -14.28 -3.28 9.98
N TYR A 64 -14.55 -2.45 8.98
CA TYR A 64 -14.24 -2.76 7.58
C TYR A 64 -12.74 -2.86 7.31
N LYS A 65 -11.92 -2.10 8.06
CA LYS A 65 -10.46 -2.12 7.94
C LYS A 65 -9.91 -3.49 8.35
N ALA A 66 -10.29 -3.99 9.51
CA ALA A 66 -9.85 -5.31 9.98
C ALA A 66 -10.40 -6.45 9.10
N ALA A 67 -11.64 -6.31 8.61
CA ALA A 67 -12.22 -7.25 7.67
C ALA A 67 -11.42 -7.31 6.35
N TYR A 68 -11.08 -6.15 5.80
CA TYR A 68 -10.25 -6.03 4.61
C TYR A 68 -8.93 -6.79 4.77
N MET A 69 -8.18 -6.53 5.85
CA MET A 69 -6.89 -7.17 6.10
C MET A 69 -6.97 -8.71 6.22
N LEU A 70 -8.08 -9.25 6.71
CA LEU A 70 -8.28 -10.71 6.78
C LEU A 70 -8.64 -11.34 5.44
N LEU A 71 -9.28 -10.58 4.55
CA LEU A 71 -9.75 -11.04 3.24
C LEU A 71 -8.71 -10.84 2.15
N ASP A 72 -7.81 -9.88 2.34
CA ASP A 72 -6.75 -9.58 1.39
C ASP A 72 -5.86 -10.81 1.16
N GLY A 73 -5.66 -11.17 -0.12
CA GLY A 73 -4.95 -12.39 -0.52
C GLY A 73 -5.66 -13.70 -0.17
N LEU A 74 -6.86 -13.67 0.43
CA LEU A 74 -7.62 -14.87 0.75
C LEU A 74 -8.38 -15.38 -0.49
N SER A 75 -7.93 -16.51 -1.06
CA SER A 75 -8.60 -17.20 -2.16
C SER A 75 -9.42 -18.37 -1.62
N TYR A 76 -10.62 -18.11 -1.10
CA TYR A 76 -11.48 -19.12 -0.51
C TYR A 76 -12.97 -18.74 -0.60
N ARG A 77 -13.79 -19.60 -1.26
CA ARG A 77 -15.24 -19.40 -1.43
C ARG A 77 -15.59 -18.00 -1.93
N ASP A 78 -16.46 -17.27 -1.23
CA ASP A 78 -16.95 -15.92 -1.52
C ASP A 78 -16.04 -14.79 -0.97
N SER A 79 -14.78 -15.11 -0.59
CA SER A 79 -13.87 -14.13 -0.01
C SER A 79 -13.60 -12.91 -0.91
N ALA A 80 -13.55 -13.10 -2.23
CA ALA A 80 -13.35 -12.01 -3.19
C ALA A 80 -14.53 -11.03 -3.20
N GLU A 81 -15.77 -11.54 -3.15
CA GLU A 81 -16.98 -10.71 -3.08
C GLU A 81 -17.05 -9.95 -1.75
N LYS A 82 -16.74 -10.62 -0.64
CA LYS A 82 -16.67 -9.98 0.68
C LYS A 82 -15.56 -8.93 0.77
N LEU A 83 -14.41 -9.17 0.15
CA LEU A 83 -13.33 -8.19 0.05
C LEU A 83 -13.79 -6.93 -0.69
N LYS A 84 -14.48 -7.11 -1.84
CA LYS A 84 -15.06 -5.99 -2.58
C LYS A 84 -16.07 -5.21 -1.74
N SER A 85 -16.96 -5.92 -1.04
CA SER A 85 -17.94 -5.29 -0.13
C SER A 85 -17.27 -4.55 1.02
N ALA A 86 -16.22 -5.11 1.64
CA ALA A 86 -15.47 -4.46 2.69
C ALA A 86 -14.74 -3.20 2.19
N LYS A 87 -14.15 -3.24 0.98
CA LYS A 87 -13.53 -2.08 0.32
C LYS A 87 -14.53 -0.93 0.12
N GLN A 88 -15.69 -1.22 -0.44
CA GLN A 88 -16.72 -0.22 -0.66
C GLN A 88 -17.26 0.34 0.67
N ALA A 89 -17.50 -0.52 1.64
CA ALA A 89 -18.04 -0.14 2.92
C ALA A 89 -17.08 0.74 3.74
N GLN A 90 -15.77 0.47 3.73
CA GLN A 90 -14.80 1.32 4.43
C GLN A 90 -14.79 2.75 3.85
N ILE A 91 -14.80 2.89 2.51
CA ILE A 91 -14.82 4.21 1.84
C ILE A 91 -16.14 4.93 2.13
N LYS A 92 -17.27 4.22 2.02
CA LYS A 92 -18.61 4.78 2.29
C LYS A 92 -18.75 5.31 3.71
N ASN A 93 -18.21 4.62 4.71
CA ASN A 93 -18.35 4.96 6.11
C ASN A 93 -17.19 5.80 6.67
N ALA A 94 -16.14 6.04 5.87
CA ALA A 94 -14.98 6.82 6.28
C ALA A 94 -15.35 8.25 6.68
N LYS A 95 -14.66 8.75 7.69
CA LYS A 95 -14.71 10.14 8.18
C LYS A 95 -13.39 10.83 7.89
N VAL A 96 -13.37 12.14 7.91
CA VAL A 96 -12.14 12.92 7.83
C VAL A 96 -11.21 12.50 8.97
N GLY A 97 -9.96 12.21 8.63
CA GLY A 97 -8.94 11.70 9.55
C GLY A 97 -8.83 10.17 9.60
N ASP A 98 -9.79 9.43 9.03
CA ASP A 98 -9.66 7.97 8.94
C ASP A 98 -8.65 7.54 7.89
N ILE A 99 -8.05 6.37 8.10
CA ILE A 99 -7.21 5.68 7.11
C ILE A 99 -8.06 4.62 6.40
N VAL A 100 -8.05 4.65 5.07
CA VAL A 100 -8.68 3.64 4.21
C VAL A 100 -7.64 2.95 3.32
N TYR A 101 -7.89 1.69 2.94
CA TYR A 101 -7.06 0.92 2.02
C TYR A 101 -7.65 0.95 0.62
N PHE A 102 -6.85 1.35 -0.38
CA PHE A 102 -7.29 1.36 -1.78
C PHE A 102 -6.10 1.28 -2.72
N GLY A 103 -6.08 0.28 -3.60
CA GLY A 103 -4.97 0.00 -4.50
C GLY A 103 -3.74 -0.59 -3.80
N THR A 104 -2.73 -0.93 -4.58
CA THR A 104 -1.47 -1.54 -4.12
C THR A 104 -0.29 -0.92 -4.84
N TYR A 105 0.81 -0.70 -4.13
CA TYR A 105 2.05 -0.18 -4.72
C TYR A 105 3.24 -0.79 -3.98
N GLU A 106 4.38 -0.90 -4.64
CA GLU A 106 5.61 -1.36 -3.99
C GLU A 106 6.00 -0.39 -2.88
N GLN A 107 6.21 -0.87 -1.66
CA GLN A 107 6.55 -0.03 -0.52
C GLN A 107 7.75 -0.54 0.28
N ASP A 108 7.94 -1.86 0.40
CA ASP A 108 9.02 -2.44 1.22
C ASP A 108 10.33 -2.67 0.42
N ASN A 109 10.35 -2.26 -0.84
CA ASN A 109 11.46 -2.44 -1.77
C ASN A 109 11.84 -3.91 -2.03
N ASN A 110 10.87 -4.81 -1.92
CA ASN A 110 11.03 -6.24 -2.17
C ASN A 110 10.05 -6.75 -3.24
N ILE A 111 10.35 -6.51 -4.50
CA ILE A 111 9.51 -6.89 -5.65
C ILE A 111 9.15 -8.39 -5.72
N SER A 112 9.79 -9.25 -4.90
CA SER A 112 9.54 -10.68 -4.90
C SER A 112 8.34 -11.12 -4.06
N ASN A 113 7.86 -10.30 -3.12
CA ASN A 113 6.71 -10.59 -2.25
C ASN A 113 5.40 -9.96 -2.74
N GLY A 114 5.45 -9.12 -3.78
CA GLY A 114 4.32 -8.40 -4.35
C GLY A 114 4.22 -6.96 -3.84
N LYS A 115 3.14 -6.29 -4.18
CA LYS A 115 2.88 -4.90 -3.80
C LYS A 115 2.05 -4.83 -2.53
N GLU A 116 2.36 -3.86 -1.66
CA GLU A 116 1.64 -3.62 -0.41
C GLU A 116 0.41 -2.74 -0.65
N ASN A 117 -0.59 -2.90 0.21
CA ASN A 117 -1.78 -2.07 0.22
C ASN A 117 -1.43 -0.61 0.52
N ILE A 118 -1.94 0.31 -0.27
CA ILE A 118 -1.76 1.73 -0.03
C ILE A 118 -2.74 2.18 1.06
N GLU A 119 -2.20 2.82 2.09
CA GLU A 119 -2.95 3.54 3.12
C GLU A 119 -3.21 4.97 2.67
N TRP A 120 -4.47 5.41 2.79
CA TRP A 120 -4.90 6.74 2.38
C TRP A 120 -5.56 7.45 3.55
N LEU A 121 -5.08 8.64 3.88
CA LEU A 121 -5.70 9.55 4.84
C LEU A 121 -6.87 10.28 4.17
N VAL A 122 -8.05 10.21 4.78
CA VAL A 122 -9.25 10.91 4.32
C VAL A 122 -9.18 12.38 4.71
N LEU A 123 -9.11 13.27 3.73
CA LEU A 123 -9.00 14.73 3.91
C LEU A 123 -10.34 15.45 3.89
N ALA A 124 -11.27 14.96 3.06
CA ALA A 124 -12.61 15.53 2.94
C ALA A 124 -13.62 14.49 2.46
N LYS A 125 -14.89 14.75 2.74
CA LYS A 125 -16.02 13.96 2.24
C LYS A 125 -17.07 14.88 1.68
N GLU A 126 -17.48 14.59 0.44
CA GLU A 126 -18.54 15.30 -0.27
C GLU A 126 -19.54 14.27 -0.78
N ASN A 127 -20.84 14.50 -0.60
CA ASN A 127 -21.92 13.65 -1.11
C ASN A 127 -21.57 12.16 -1.28
N ASN A 128 -21.07 11.80 -2.48
CA ASN A 128 -20.76 10.43 -2.88
C ASN A 128 -19.29 10.17 -3.15
N ARG A 129 -18.37 11.01 -2.63
CA ARG A 129 -16.91 10.84 -2.82
C ARG A 129 -16.11 11.30 -1.61
N VAL A 130 -14.93 10.75 -1.46
CA VAL A 130 -13.94 11.15 -0.45
C VAL A 130 -12.66 11.63 -1.14
N LEU A 131 -12.09 12.73 -0.63
CA LEU A 131 -10.73 13.16 -0.99
C LEU A 131 -9.75 12.45 -0.08
N VAL A 132 -8.75 11.84 -0.66
CA VAL A 132 -7.70 11.16 0.07
C VAL A 132 -6.31 11.59 -0.39
N VAL A 133 -5.34 11.52 0.53
CA VAL A 133 -3.91 11.64 0.24
C VAL A 133 -3.22 10.39 0.76
N SER A 134 -2.19 9.89 0.09
CA SER A 134 -1.46 8.73 0.62
C SER A 134 -0.88 9.05 2.01
N ASP A 135 -0.99 8.10 2.94
CA ASP A 135 -0.45 8.27 4.29
C ASP A 135 1.07 8.43 4.25
N LYS A 136 1.74 7.59 3.46
CA LYS A 136 3.17 7.65 3.20
C LYS A 136 3.48 8.29 1.84
N ALA A 137 4.69 8.81 1.68
CA ALA A 137 5.21 9.14 0.37
C ALA A 137 5.61 7.84 -0.36
N LEU A 138 4.99 7.59 -1.52
CA LEU A 138 5.02 6.28 -2.18
C LEU A 138 6.21 6.09 -3.13
N ASP A 139 6.74 7.17 -3.68
CA ASP A 139 7.84 7.15 -4.65
C ASP A 139 8.70 8.42 -4.51
N CYS A 140 9.81 8.48 -5.23
CA CYS A 140 10.65 9.65 -5.34
C CYS A 140 10.92 9.94 -6.81
N LYS A 141 10.55 11.14 -7.27
CA LYS A 141 10.70 11.57 -8.66
C LYS A 141 10.83 13.07 -8.77
N PRO A 142 11.55 13.57 -9.78
CA PRO A 142 11.52 15.00 -10.08
C PRO A 142 10.09 15.46 -10.44
N TYR A 143 9.75 16.68 -10.10
CA TYR A 143 8.50 17.32 -10.52
C TYR A 143 8.45 17.44 -12.05
N ASN A 144 9.60 17.80 -12.66
CA ASN A 144 9.81 17.74 -14.10
C ASN A 144 11.17 17.15 -14.44
N GLN A 145 11.25 16.29 -15.45
CA GLN A 145 12.50 15.60 -15.82
C GLN A 145 13.56 16.54 -16.37
N SER A 146 13.16 17.60 -17.05
CA SER A 146 14.06 18.60 -17.61
C SER A 146 14.04 19.89 -16.79
N TRP A 147 15.13 20.64 -16.85
CA TRP A 147 15.22 21.96 -16.25
C TRP A 147 14.66 23.01 -17.23
N ASP A 148 13.33 23.14 -17.25
CA ASP A 148 12.58 24.03 -18.12
C ASP A 148 11.52 24.78 -17.32
N TYR A 149 10.97 25.85 -17.91
CA TYR A 149 9.75 26.47 -17.39
C TYR A 149 8.62 25.45 -17.32
N VAL A 150 8.06 25.27 -16.15
CA VAL A 150 7.10 24.22 -15.89
C VAL A 150 5.96 24.70 -14.98
N THR A 151 4.77 24.17 -15.23
CA THR A 151 3.59 24.29 -14.37
C THR A 151 3.07 22.89 -14.06
N TRP A 152 2.11 22.77 -13.15
CA TRP A 152 1.42 21.49 -12.97
C TRP A 152 0.84 20.92 -14.27
N GLU A 153 0.29 21.78 -15.12
CA GLU A 153 -0.29 21.39 -16.40
C GLU A 153 0.71 20.64 -17.29
N THR A 154 1.97 21.06 -17.30
CA THR A 154 2.98 20.60 -18.26
C THR A 154 3.99 19.63 -17.67
N CYS A 155 4.05 19.46 -16.34
CA CYS A 155 5.09 18.69 -15.69
C CYS A 155 5.02 17.17 -15.99
N SER A 156 6.19 16.55 -16.04
CA SER A 156 6.30 15.10 -16.26
C SER A 156 5.72 14.28 -15.12
N LEU A 157 5.76 14.79 -13.87
CA LEU A 157 5.21 14.09 -12.71
C LEU A 157 3.68 13.93 -12.81
N ARG A 158 2.95 14.96 -13.25
CA ARG A 158 1.51 14.85 -13.50
C ARG A 158 1.20 13.79 -14.55
N ASN A 159 1.98 13.77 -15.65
CA ASN A 159 1.81 12.77 -16.70
C ASN A 159 2.04 11.36 -16.13
N TRP A 160 3.09 11.15 -15.35
CA TRP A 160 3.39 9.88 -14.72
C TRP A 160 2.28 9.45 -13.74
N LEU A 161 1.77 10.35 -12.90
CA LEU A 161 0.66 10.06 -11.96
C LEU A 161 -0.60 9.56 -12.67
N ASN A 162 -0.95 10.17 -13.81
CA ASN A 162 -2.18 9.88 -14.53
C ASN A 162 -2.05 8.77 -15.59
N ASN A 163 -0.86 8.24 -15.83
CA ASN A 163 -0.60 7.15 -16.77
C ASN A 163 0.09 5.96 -16.07
N ASP A 164 1.34 6.10 -15.64
CA ASP A 164 2.12 4.97 -15.12
C ASP A 164 1.66 4.57 -13.71
N PHE A 165 1.60 5.52 -12.78
CA PHE A 165 1.22 5.26 -11.40
C PHE A 165 -0.20 4.70 -11.30
N ILE A 166 -1.19 5.35 -11.94
CA ILE A 166 -2.60 4.91 -11.84
C ILE A 166 -2.81 3.49 -12.38
N ASN A 167 -2.05 3.11 -13.44
CA ASN A 167 -2.11 1.76 -13.99
C ASN A 167 -1.32 0.74 -13.17
N ALA A 168 -0.25 1.17 -12.50
CA ALA A 168 0.54 0.30 -11.64
C ALA A 168 -0.13 0.05 -10.29
N ALA A 169 -0.84 1.05 -9.74
CA ALA A 169 -1.37 1.02 -8.38
C ALA A 169 -2.81 0.48 -8.27
N PHE A 170 -3.61 0.56 -9.34
CA PHE A 170 -5.04 0.25 -9.26
C PHE A 170 -5.50 -0.75 -10.32
N THR A 171 -6.38 -1.67 -9.94
CA THR A 171 -7.10 -2.55 -10.87
C THR A 171 -8.04 -1.74 -11.77
N ALA A 172 -8.59 -2.36 -12.81
CA ALA A 172 -9.54 -1.69 -13.71
C ALA A 172 -10.81 -1.23 -12.95
N GLU A 173 -11.29 -2.04 -12.02
CA GLU A 173 -12.44 -1.74 -11.16
C GLU A 173 -12.13 -0.57 -10.23
N GLU A 174 -10.97 -0.56 -9.60
CA GLU A 174 -10.54 0.54 -8.73
C GLU A 174 -10.37 1.84 -9.52
N ARG A 175 -9.77 1.79 -10.72
CA ARG A 175 -9.66 2.98 -11.59
C ARG A 175 -11.02 3.55 -12.02
N ALA A 176 -12.05 2.72 -12.12
CA ALA A 176 -13.41 3.19 -12.40
C ALA A 176 -14.01 4.00 -11.23
N MET A 177 -13.59 3.72 -9.99
CA MET A 177 -13.97 4.47 -8.80
C MET A 177 -13.21 5.81 -8.63
N ILE A 178 -12.13 6.03 -9.39
CA ILE A 178 -11.37 7.29 -9.37
C ILE A 178 -11.89 8.21 -10.47
N PRO A 179 -12.71 9.23 -10.15
CA PRO A 179 -13.28 10.12 -11.14
C PRO A 179 -12.21 11.08 -11.68
N THR A 180 -12.34 11.47 -12.94
CA THR A 180 -11.60 12.62 -13.46
C THR A 180 -12.20 13.89 -12.92
N VAL A 181 -11.40 14.69 -12.23
CA VAL A 181 -11.82 15.96 -11.63
C VAL A 181 -11.09 17.14 -12.24
N THR A 182 -11.68 18.34 -12.09
CA THR A 182 -10.95 19.57 -12.39
C THR A 182 -10.06 19.90 -11.20
N VAL A 183 -8.76 19.98 -11.44
CA VAL A 183 -7.74 20.38 -10.47
C VAL A 183 -7.38 21.83 -10.75
N SER A 184 -7.57 22.72 -9.77
CA SER A 184 -7.31 24.15 -9.90
C SER A 184 -5.81 24.44 -10.06
N ALA A 185 -5.49 25.48 -10.83
CA ALA A 185 -4.16 26.07 -10.88
C ALA A 185 -4.03 27.11 -9.78
N ASP A 186 -3.83 26.64 -8.53
CA ASP A 186 -3.73 27.52 -7.37
C ASP A 186 -2.40 28.29 -7.40
N LYS A 187 -2.51 29.63 -7.31
CA LYS A 187 -1.35 30.51 -7.25
C LYS A 187 -0.54 30.26 -5.98
N ASN A 188 0.76 30.52 -6.06
CA ASN A 188 1.58 30.65 -4.86
C ASN A 188 1.11 31.89 -4.08
N PRO A 189 0.84 31.79 -2.76
CA PRO A 189 0.34 32.92 -1.98
C PRO A 189 1.37 34.06 -1.78
N VAL A 190 2.65 33.77 -1.97
CA VAL A 190 3.75 34.72 -1.75
C VAL A 190 4.35 35.26 -3.05
N TYR A 191 4.45 34.40 -4.05
CA TYR A 191 5.10 34.71 -5.33
C TYR A 191 4.08 34.80 -6.45
N SER A 192 4.33 35.68 -7.42
CA SER A 192 3.46 35.89 -8.60
C SER A 192 3.75 34.94 -9.75
N THR A 193 4.44 33.83 -9.48
CA THR A 193 4.77 32.80 -10.47
C THR A 193 3.50 32.23 -11.10
N ASP A 194 3.51 32.04 -12.42
CA ASP A 194 2.36 31.55 -13.17
C ASP A 194 2.04 30.08 -12.78
N PRO A 195 0.86 29.75 -12.26
CA PRO A 195 0.47 28.40 -11.92
C PRO A 195 0.06 27.56 -13.14
N GLY A 196 -0.05 28.14 -14.34
CA GLY A 196 -0.61 27.54 -15.56
C GLY A 196 -2.13 27.48 -15.54
N ASN A 197 -2.70 26.51 -16.24
CA ASN A 197 -4.14 26.31 -16.35
C ASN A 197 -4.64 25.18 -15.44
N ALA A 198 -5.94 25.22 -15.12
CA ALA A 198 -6.61 24.10 -14.45
C ALA A 198 -6.56 22.85 -15.33
N THR A 199 -6.37 21.71 -14.72
CA THR A 199 -6.21 20.42 -15.41
C THR A 199 -7.37 19.46 -15.14
N LYS A 200 -7.42 18.38 -15.91
CA LYS A 200 -8.33 17.25 -15.69
C LYS A 200 -7.49 16.04 -15.29
N ASP A 201 -7.57 15.66 -14.03
CA ASP A 201 -6.74 14.61 -13.44
C ASP A 201 -7.57 13.61 -12.64
N LYS A 202 -7.10 12.38 -12.58
CA LYS A 202 -7.57 11.35 -11.66
C LYS A 202 -6.72 11.36 -10.39
N VAL A 203 -5.41 11.47 -10.55
CA VAL A 203 -4.43 11.53 -9.45
C VAL A 203 -3.64 12.83 -9.56
N PHE A 204 -3.47 13.52 -8.46
CA PHE A 204 -2.82 14.83 -8.40
C PHE A 204 -2.03 15.00 -7.11
N LEU A 205 -1.26 16.08 -6.99
CA LEU A 205 -0.65 16.52 -5.74
C LEU A 205 -1.52 17.62 -5.10
N LEU A 206 -1.46 17.77 -3.79
CA LEU A 206 -2.07 18.91 -3.12
C LEU A 206 -1.38 20.20 -3.53
N SER A 207 -2.14 21.32 -3.63
CA SER A 207 -1.56 22.67 -3.70
C SER A 207 -1.11 23.14 -2.31
N ILE A 208 -0.39 24.26 -2.23
CA ILE A 208 -0.10 24.95 -0.97
C ILE A 208 -1.39 25.17 -0.16
N VAL A 209 -2.39 25.76 -0.80
CA VAL A 209 -3.68 26.07 -0.16
C VAL A 209 -4.40 24.83 0.36
N GLU A 210 -4.37 23.75 -0.40
CA GLU A 210 -4.99 22.48 0.03
C GLU A 210 -4.20 21.80 1.14
N ALA A 211 -2.87 21.79 1.07
CA ALA A 211 -2.02 21.24 2.11
C ALA A 211 -2.24 21.95 3.46
N GLU A 212 -2.32 23.28 3.45
CA GLU A 212 -2.60 24.07 4.65
C GLU A 212 -4.05 23.92 5.13
N LYS A 213 -5.01 23.82 4.21
CA LYS A 213 -6.44 23.62 4.54
C LYS A 213 -6.72 22.29 5.20
N TYR A 214 -6.16 21.21 4.65
CA TYR A 214 -6.49 19.84 5.09
C TYR A 214 -5.55 19.32 6.17
N CYS A 215 -4.29 19.81 6.20
CA CYS A 215 -3.31 19.47 7.22
C CYS A 215 -2.91 20.77 7.94
N THR A 216 -3.67 21.14 8.98
CA THR A 216 -3.65 22.47 9.61
C THR A 216 -2.42 22.79 10.46
N SER A 217 -1.51 21.83 10.66
CA SER A 217 -0.25 22.03 11.39
C SER A 217 0.92 21.42 10.63
N ASP A 218 2.13 21.91 10.91
CA ASP A 218 3.35 21.31 10.36
C ASP A 218 3.42 19.81 10.69
N GLU A 219 3.09 19.44 11.91
CA GLU A 219 3.05 18.05 12.35
C GLU A 219 2.11 17.19 11.52
N ALA A 220 0.91 17.68 11.19
CA ALA A 220 -0.04 16.98 10.33
C ALA A 220 0.42 16.87 8.87
N ARG A 221 1.37 17.70 8.43
CA ARG A 221 1.96 17.66 7.09
C ARG A 221 3.21 16.79 7.00
N ARG A 222 3.84 16.40 8.12
CA ARG A 222 4.97 15.48 8.09
C ARG A 222 4.58 14.21 7.34
N CYS A 223 5.54 13.60 6.68
CA CYS A 223 5.30 12.40 5.90
C CYS A 223 6.50 11.46 6.01
N VAL A 224 6.24 10.20 6.28
CA VAL A 224 7.22 9.12 6.25
C VAL A 224 7.27 8.55 4.84
N PRO A 225 8.45 8.41 4.21
CA PRO A 225 8.56 7.73 2.92
C PRO A 225 8.51 6.22 3.09
N THR A 226 8.11 5.53 2.03
CA THR A 226 8.27 4.07 1.93
C THR A 226 9.73 3.70 1.71
N GLU A 227 10.13 2.47 2.00
CA GLU A 227 11.48 1.97 1.68
C GLU A 227 11.76 2.03 0.18
N TYR A 228 10.73 1.83 -0.63
CA TYR A 228 10.81 1.98 -2.07
C TYR A 228 11.10 3.44 -2.48
N ALA A 229 10.42 4.42 -1.88
CA ALA A 229 10.71 5.83 -2.12
C ALA A 229 12.14 6.21 -1.70
N ILE A 230 12.62 5.68 -0.56
CA ILE A 230 14.00 5.86 -0.10
C ILE A 230 14.99 5.27 -1.11
N SER A 231 14.73 4.06 -1.60
CA SER A 231 15.59 3.41 -2.60
C SER A 231 15.64 4.17 -3.94
N ASN A 232 14.60 4.95 -4.24
CA ASN A 232 14.52 5.83 -5.39
C ASN A 232 15.10 7.23 -5.15
N GLY A 233 15.73 7.48 -3.98
CA GLY A 233 16.48 8.70 -3.70
C GLY A 233 15.79 9.72 -2.80
N ALA A 234 14.65 9.39 -2.16
CA ALA A 234 13.94 10.31 -1.27
C ALA A 234 14.84 10.86 -0.16
N TYR A 235 14.92 12.18 -0.06
CA TYR A 235 15.61 12.83 1.05
C TYR A 235 14.84 12.60 2.35
N THR A 236 15.54 12.13 3.39
CA THR A 236 14.98 11.83 4.70
C THR A 236 15.73 12.53 5.82
N SER A 237 15.03 12.80 6.93
CA SER A 237 15.62 13.32 8.16
C SER A 237 14.98 12.66 9.37
N ASP A 238 15.78 12.23 10.31
CA ASP A 238 15.37 11.68 11.61
C ASP A 238 15.09 12.75 12.66
N ARG A 239 15.40 14.02 12.35
CA ARG A 239 15.20 15.15 13.27
C ARG A 239 13.75 15.32 13.74
N TYR A 240 12.78 14.95 12.91
CA TYR A 240 11.35 14.98 13.20
C TYR A 240 10.72 13.61 12.93
N ALA A 241 11.44 12.55 13.31
CA ALA A 241 11.00 11.19 13.10
C ALA A 241 9.64 10.91 13.76
N GLU A 242 8.83 10.10 13.09
CA GLU A 242 7.60 9.54 13.62
C GLU A 242 7.87 8.14 14.15
N GLY A 243 8.02 8.02 15.47
CA GLY A 243 8.56 6.82 16.09
C GLY A 243 10.04 6.65 15.73
N ASP A 244 10.38 5.55 15.07
CA ASP A 244 11.72 5.21 14.56
C ASP A 244 11.93 5.54 13.07
N LYS A 245 10.93 6.17 12.41
CA LYS A 245 10.93 6.45 10.97
C LYS A 245 11.23 7.90 10.67
N ALA A 246 12.26 8.13 9.86
CA ALA A 246 12.60 9.44 9.34
C ALA A 246 11.46 10.01 8.45
N THR A 247 11.29 11.31 8.49
CA THR A 247 10.34 12.03 7.64
C THR A 247 11.03 12.55 6.38
N CYS A 248 10.26 12.88 5.33
CA CYS A 248 10.79 13.24 4.02
C CYS A 248 10.24 14.57 3.50
N TRP A 249 10.84 15.06 2.44
CA TRP A 249 10.30 16.13 1.60
C TRP A 249 9.29 15.53 0.61
N TRP A 250 8.21 16.30 0.30
CA TRP A 250 7.24 15.86 -0.71
C TRP A 250 6.69 17.05 -1.50
N TRP A 251 6.53 16.84 -2.82
CA TRP A 251 6.07 17.85 -3.75
C TRP A 251 4.64 18.31 -3.51
N LEU A 252 4.42 19.61 -3.71
CA LEU A 252 3.11 20.22 -3.92
C LEU A 252 2.97 20.58 -5.41
N ARG A 253 1.73 20.74 -5.91
CA ARG A 253 1.52 21.12 -7.32
C ARG A 253 1.67 22.62 -7.60
N SER A 254 1.67 23.47 -6.56
CA SER A 254 1.85 24.90 -6.72
C SER A 254 3.25 25.26 -7.20
N PRO A 255 3.43 26.32 -8.02
CA PRO A 255 4.76 26.78 -8.42
C PRO A 255 5.55 27.33 -7.22
N GLY A 256 6.87 27.34 -7.33
CA GLY A 256 7.77 27.95 -6.36
C GLY A 256 7.97 29.44 -6.60
N PHE A 257 9.19 29.92 -6.27
CA PHE A 257 9.61 31.34 -6.43
C PHE A 257 9.62 31.75 -7.89
N ASP A 258 10.10 30.89 -8.76
CA ASP A 258 10.13 31.11 -10.20
C ASP A 258 9.59 29.91 -10.98
N GLN A 259 9.63 29.97 -12.30
CA GLN A 259 9.01 29.00 -13.17
C GLN A 259 9.81 27.68 -13.30
N TYR A 260 11.02 27.61 -12.73
CA TYR A 260 11.82 26.39 -12.65
C TYR A 260 11.61 25.62 -11.34
N ASP A 261 10.87 26.23 -10.37
CA ASP A 261 10.68 25.70 -9.03
C ASP A 261 9.24 25.25 -8.79
N ALA A 262 9.08 24.15 -8.04
CA ALA A 262 7.81 23.70 -7.49
C ALA A 262 7.84 23.77 -5.95
N ALA A 263 6.74 24.19 -5.35
CA ALA A 263 6.58 24.19 -3.91
C ALA A 263 6.61 22.77 -3.35
N PHE A 264 7.06 22.62 -2.11
CA PHE A 264 7.12 21.32 -1.43
C PHE A 264 6.95 21.48 0.09
N VAL A 265 6.76 20.39 0.78
CA VAL A 265 6.74 20.33 2.24
C VAL A 265 8.07 19.74 2.72
N TYR A 266 8.69 20.38 3.70
CA TYR A 266 9.90 19.90 4.35
C TYR A 266 9.63 18.68 5.26
N TYR A 267 10.72 18.01 5.68
CA TYR A 267 10.68 16.91 6.66
C TYR A 267 10.06 17.29 8.01
N ASP A 268 10.09 18.58 8.41
CA ASP A 268 9.46 19.09 9.63
C ASP A 268 7.97 19.41 9.43
N GLY A 269 7.45 19.32 8.20
CA GLY A 269 6.07 19.62 7.84
C GLY A 269 5.82 21.08 7.44
N SER A 270 6.83 21.95 7.53
CA SER A 270 6.69 23.32 7.05
C SER A 270 6.59 23.39 5.53
N VAL A 271 5.75 24.29 5.01
CA VAL A 271 5.58 24.48 3.57
C VAL A 271 6.67 25.42 3.06
N ASN A 272 7.47 24.92 2.12
CA ASN A 272 8.41 25.76 1.38
C ASN A 272 7.75 26.38 0.15
N MET A 273 7.34 27.62 0.28
CA MET A 273 6.67 28.35 -0.81
C MET A 273 7.66 28.85 -1.87
N SER A 274 8.97 29.03 -1.53
CA SER A 274 9.98 29.34 -2.56
C SER A 274 10.21 28.16 -3.49
N GLY A 275 9.98 26.95 -3.00
CA GLY A 275 10.11 25.75 -3.80
C GLY A 275 11.53 25.22 -3.89
N HIS A 276 11.66 24.21 -4.71
CA HIS A 276 12.90 23.53 -5.06
C HIS A 276 12.94 23.34 -6.57
N ASN A 277 14.12 23.31 -7.16
CA ASN A 277 14.24 23.08 -8.60
C ASN A 277 13.43 21.85 -9.03
N ALA A 278 12.55 22.05 -10.01
CA ALA A 278 11.59 21.04 -10.44
C ALA A 278 12.23 19.75 -10.97
N ASN A 279 13.50 19.80 -11.40
CA ASN A 279 14.24 18.64 -11.90
C ASN A 279 15.05 17.89 -10.82
N TYR A 280 14.97 18.30 -9.54
CA TYR A 280 15.61 17.54 -8.47
C TYR A 280 14.87 16.21 -8.21
N ASP A 281 15.67 15.15 -8.06
CA ASP A 281 15.23 13.77 -7.97
C ASP A 281 15.22 13.20 -6.54
N ASN A 282 15.27 14.09 -5.53
CA ASN A 282 15.32 13.70 -4.11
C ASN A 282 14.04 14.08 -3.32
N THR A 283 13.01 14.58 -3.98
CA THR A 283 11.75 14.96 -3.35
C THR A 283 10.68 13.90 -3.63
N SER A 284 10.01 13.46 -2.59
CA SER A 284 9.06 12.35 -2.64
C SER A 284 7.73 12.73 -3.27
N VAL A 285 7.01 11.72 -3.70
CA VAL A 285 5.67 11.83 -4.28
C VAL A 285 4.64 11.34 -3.27
N ARG A 286 3.72 12.22 -2.88
CA ARG A 286 2.58 11.96 -2.00
C ARG A 286 1.29 12.22 -2.78
N PRO A 287 0.75 11.24 -3.51
CA PRO A 287 -0.41 11.44 -4.38
C PRO A 287 -1.71 11.65 -3.60
N ALA A 288 -2.62 12.41 -4.21
CA ALA A 288 -3.99 12.62 -3.76
C ALA A 288 -4.98 12.29 -4.87
N MET A 289 -6.20 11.91 -4.50
CA MET A 289 -7.28 11.62 -5.45
C MET A 289 -8.65 11.68 -4.79
N TRP A 290 -9.69 11.79 -5.61
CA TRP A 290 -11.06 11.52 -5.18
C TRP A 290 -11.42 10.05 -5.44
N ILE A 291 -12.14 9.43 -4.52
CA ILE A 291 -12.70 8.08 -4.68
C ILE A 291 -14.22 8.18 -4.56
N THR A 292 -14.97 7.65 -5.51
CA THR A 292 -16.44 7.58 -5.46
C THR A 292 -16.89 6.50 -4.49
N ILE A 293 -17.97 6.78 -3.75
CA ILE A 293 -18.56 5.87 -2.77
C ILE A 293 -19.45 4.82 -3.47
N ASP A 294 -20.11 5.23 -4.55
CA ASP A 294 -20.96 4.39 -5.37
C ASP A 294 -20.21 4.08 -6.67
N GLY A 295 -19.70 2.86 -6.79
CA GLY A 295 -19.01 2.34 -7.96
C GLY A 295 -19.83 1.27 -8.67
#